data_5c4640f6de711665e608cca72dfe891c
#
_entry.id   5c4640f6de711665e608cca72dfe891c
#
_cell.length_a   1.000
_cell.length_b   1.000
_cell.length_c   1.000
_cell.angle_alpha   90.00
_cell.angle_beta   90.00
_cell.angle_gamma   90.00
#
_symmetry.space_group_name_H-M   'P 1'
#
loop_
_entity.id
_entity.type
_entity.pdbx_description
1 polymer ?
#
loop_
_entity_poly.entity_id
_entity_poly.type
_entity_poly.pdbx_seq_one_letter_code
_entity_poly.pdbx_strand_id
1 'polypeptide(L)'
;MTMKEELIEKIKNRTLTMGVCGLGYVGLPLAVDKAKHGFHTIGFDVQQEKVDMVNAGKNYIGDVVNSDLEELVSSGMLSATTDFSRVCDVDFIAICVPTPLDKHQQPDISYVRDSTIAIAKHLTRGSIVVLESTTYPGTTEELLKPLLEEGSGLKCGTDFYLGFSPERIDPGNLIYKTSNTPKVVGAIGADAVEVIAMVYLSLIHI
;
A
#
# COMPACT_ATOMS: atom_id res chain seq x y z
N MET A 1 -3.62 12.20 22.94
CA MET A 1 -3.69 10.91 22.24
C MET A 1 -2.35 10.72 21.56
N THR A 2 -1.74 9.56 21.65
CA THR A 2 -0.50 9.24 20.93
C THR A 2 -0.83 8.93 19.46
N MET A 3 0.15 9.05 18.56
CA MET A 3 -0.01 8.67 17.14
C MET A 3 -0.56 7.24 16.99
N LYS A 4 -0.07 6.31 17.83
CA LYS A 4 -0.56 4.91 17.86
C LYS A 4 -2.05 4.84 18.19
N GLU A 5 -2.49 5.51 19.25
CA GLU A 5 -3.89 5.50 19.68
C GLU A 5 -4.82 6.09 18.61
N GLU A 6 -4.40 7.18 17.97
CA GLU A 6 -5.16 7.82 16.88
C GLU A 6 -5.32 6.88 15.67
N LEU A 7 -4.23 6.22 15.26
CA LEU A 7 -4.27 5.28 14.14
C LEU A 7 -5.12 4.04 14.46
N ILE A 8 -5.01 3.49 15.67
CA ILE A 8 -5.85 2.37 16.12
C ILE A 8 -7.33 2.75 16.10
N GLU A 9 -7.68 3.95 16.53
CA GLU A 9 -9.06 4.44 16.50
C GLU A 9 -9.55 4.59 15.06
N LYS A 10 -8.76 5.17 14.16
CA LYS A 10 -9.09 5.28 12.73
C LYS A 10 -9.30 3.91 12.08
N ILE A 11 -8.47 2.91 12.42
CA ILE A 11 -8.62 1.54 11.90
C ILE A 11 -9.94 0.91 12.37
N LYS A 12 -10.24 1.01 13.67
CA LYS A 12 -11.47 0.45 14.26
C LYS A 12 -12.73 1.09 13.69
N ASN A 13 -12.71 2.39 13.48
CA ASN A 13 -13.84 3.17 12.96
C ASN A 13 -13.93 3.19 11.43
N ARG A 14 -13.02 2.53 10.72
CA ARG A 14 -12.93 2.53 9.25
C ARG A 14 -12.77 3.93 8.63
N THR A 15 -12.18 4.85 9.38
CA THR A 15 -11.91 6.23 8.92
C THR A 15 -10.47 6.42 8.44
N LEU A 16 -9.63 5.38 8.54
CA LEU A 16 -8.29 5.39 7.98
C LEU A 16 -8.38 5.41 6.44
N THR A 17 -7.72 6.37 5.79
CA THR A 17 -7.64 6.43 4.33
C THR A 17 -6.46 5.61 3.84
N MET A 18 -6.70 4.71 2.88
CA MET A 18 -5.71 3.81 2.33
C MET A 18 -5.12 4.34 1.03
N GLY A 19 -3.81 4.21 0.86
CA GLY A 19 -3.08 4.43 -0.39
C GLY A 19 -2.49 3.12 -0.89
N VAL A 20 -2.50 2.90 -2.19
CA VAL A 20 -1.79 1.78 -2.84
C VAL A 20 -0.98 2.32 -4.01
N CYS A 21 0.35 2.24 -3.93
CA CYS A 21 1.27 2.68 -4.97
C CYS A 21 1.68 1.51 -5.87
N GLY A 22 1.35 1.62 -7.16
CA GLY A 22 1.50 0.57 -8.14
C GLY A 22 0.22 -0.27 -8.29
N LEU A 23 -0.54 -0.02 -9.37
CA LEU A 23 -1.81 -0.69 -9.66
C LEU A 23 -1.63 -1.89 -10.61
N GLY A 24 -0.64 -2.73 -10.32
CA GLY A 24 -0.39 -3.99 -11.01
C GLY A 24 -1.15 -5.18 -10.41
N TYR A 25 -0.63 -6.41 -10.66
CA TYR A 25 -1.22 -7.68 -10.20
C TYR A 25 -1.34 -7.80 -8.67
N VAL A 26 -0.53 -7.08 -7.92
CA VAL A 26 -0.59 -7.04 -6.46
C VAL A 26 -1.43 -5.86 -5.99
N GLY A 27 -1.14 -4.66 -6.50
CA GLY A 27 -1.71 -3.44 -5.95
C GLY A 27 -3.18 -3.22 -6.26
N LEU A 28 -3.64 -3.51 -7.49
CA LEU A 28 -5.07 -3.31 -7.80
C LEU A 28 -5.97 -4.26 -7.00
N PRO A 29 -5.70 -5.57 -6.90
CA PRO A 29 -6.46 -6.46 -6.01
C PRO A 29 -6.44 -6.00 -4.54
N LEU A 30 -5.27 -5.54 -4.05
CA LEU A 30 -5.14 -5.02 -2.69
C LEU A 30 -5.99 -3.75 -2.48
N ALA A 31 -5.99 -2.82 -3.44
CA ALA A 31 -6.80 -1.60 -3.37
C ALA A 31 -8.30 -1.91 -3.35
N VAL A 32 -8.74 -2.84 -4.20
CA VAL A 32 -10.13 -3.32 -4.23
C VAL A 32 -10.50 -4.00 -2.90
N ASP A 33 -9.63 -4.86 -2.37
CA ASP A 33 -9.88 -5.55 -1.11
C ASP A 33 -10.02 -4.56 0.06
N LYS A 34 -9.13 -3.59 0.17
CA LYS A 34 -9.21 -2.53 1.19
C LYS A 34 -10.52 -1.73 1.09
N ALA A 35 -10.91 -1.34 -0.12
CA ALA A 35 -12.16 -0.61 -0.36
C ALA A 35 -13.40 -1.45 -0.03
N LYS A 36 -13.41 -2.74 -0.36
CA LYS A 36 -14.49 -3.70 0.00
C LYS A 36 -14.67 -3.83 1.52
N HIS A 37 -13.59 -3.70 2.29
CA HIS A 37 -13.63 -3.73 3.75
C HIS A 37 -13.98 -2.37 4.38
N GLY A 38 -14.44 -1.41 3.58
CA GLY A 38 -14.99 -0.12 4.05
C GLY A 38 -13.93 0.96 4.29
N PHE A 39 -12.72 0.80 3.75
CA PHE A 39 -11.72 1.85 3.78
C PHE A 39 -11.73 2.66 2.48
N HIS A 40 -11.84 3.98 2.60
CA HIS A 40 -11.64 4.85 1.43
C HIS A 40 -10.22 4.67 0.89
N THR A 41 -10.10 4.33 -0.40
CA THR A 41 -8.83 3.91 -0.98
C THR A 41 -8.46 4.74 -2.21
N ILE A 42 -7.21 5.17 -2.28
CA ILE A 42 -6.64 5.90 -3.42
C ILE A 42 -5.50 5.05 -4.01
N GLY A 43 -5.65 4.66 -5.27
CA GLY A 43 -4.59 4.02 -6.03
C GLY A 43 -3.66 5.06 -6.68
N PHE A 44 -2.36 4.84 -6.61
CA PHE A 44 -1.34 5.68 -7.25
C PHE A 44 -0.60 4.85 -8.30
N ASP A 45 -0.57 5.30 -9.54
CA ASP A 45 0.23 4.69 -10.60
C ASP A 45 0.78 5.77 -11.53
N VAL A 46 1.96 5.56 -12.08
CA VAL A 46 2.58 6.49 -13.05
C VAL A 46 1.98 6.37 -14.45
N GLN A 47 1.25 5.30 -14.74
CA GLN A 47 0.62 5.04 -16.03
C GLN A 47 -0.80 5.60 -16.06
N GLN A 48 -0.99 6.71 -16.79
CA GLN A 48 -2.31 7.35 -16.91
C GLN A 48 -3.38 6.40 -17.43
N GLU A 49 -3.04 5.52 -18.36
CA GLU A 49 -3.98 4.54 -18.92
C GLU A 49 -4.59 3.63 -17.85
N LYS A 50 -3.77 3.13 -16.91
CA LYS A 50 -4.27 2.32 -15.78
C LYS A 50 -5.17 3.12 -14.85
N VAL A 51 -4.78 4.35 -14.55
CA VAL A 51 -5.57 5.27 -13.73
C VAL A 51 -6.93 5.52 -14.37
N ASP A 52 -6.97 5.78 -15.68
CA ASP A 52 -8.20 6.01 -16.43
C ASP A 52 -9.08 4.77 -16.45
N MET A 53 -8.50 3.57 -16.62
CA MET A 53 -9.23 2.31 -16.57
C MET A 53 -9.86 2.08 -15.20
N VAL A 54 -9.11 2.25 -14.12
CA VAL A 54 -9.63 2.09 -12.75
C VAL A 54 -10.78 3.07 -12.50
N ASN A 55 -10.59 4.36 -12.81
CA ASN A 55 -11.61 5.38 -12.58
C ASN A 55 -12.85 5.20 -13.47
N ALA A 56 -12.71 4.48 -14.60
CA ALA A 56 -13.85 4.09 -15.44
C ALA A 56 -14.50 2.76 -15.00
N GLY A 57 -14.07 2.15 -13.88
CA GLY A 57 -14.53 0.83 -13.44
C GLY A 57 -14.11 -0.32 -14.35
N LYS A 58 -13.11 -0.10 -15.22
CA LYS A 58 -12.63 -1.09 -16.19
C LYS A 58 -11.47 -1.88 -15.63
N ASN A 59 -11.69 -3.18 -15.47
CA ASN A 59 -10.67 -4.08 -14.97
C ASN A 59 -9.69 -4.53 -16.07
N TYR A 60 -8.43 -4.73 -15.70
CA TYR A 60 -7.36 -5.29 -16.52
C TYR A 60 -6.55 -6.38 -15.79
N ILE A 61 -7.01 -6.79 -14.58
CA ILE A 61 -6.38 -7.81 -13.73
C ILE A 61 -7.36 -8.96 -13.51
N GLY A 62 -6.98 -10.19 -13.92
CA GLY A 62 -7.87 -11.35 -13.84
C GLY A 62 -8.38 -11.70 -12.43
N ASP A 63 -7.64 -11.33 -11.39
CA ASP A 63 -7.99 -11.61 -9.99
C ASP A 63 -8.97 -10.59 -9.39
N VAL A 64 -9.33 -9.55 -10.13
CA VAL A 64 -10.33 -8.55 -9.72
C VAL A 64 -11.65 -8.82 -10.41
N VAL A 65 -12.74 -8.78 -9.66
CA VAL A 65 -14.10 -8.93 -10.19
C VAL A 65 -14.58 -7.59 -10.75
N ASN A 66 -15.05 -7.56 -12.00
CA ASN A 66 -15.45 -6.31 -12.69
C ASN A 66 -16.54 -5.56 -11.92
N SER A 67 -17.60 -6.26 -11.47
CA SER A 67 -18.70 -5.64 -10.73
C SER A 67 -18.26 -4.99 -9.42
N ASP A 68 -17.28 -5.59 -8.74
CA ASP A 68 -16.75 -5.04 -7.49
C ASP A 68 -16.02 -3.71 -7.76
N LEU A 69 -15.19 -3.67 -8.82
CA LEU A 69 -14.47 -2.47 -9.21
C LEU A 69 -15.44 -1.34 -9.61
N GLU A 70 -16.45 -1.64 -10.43
CA GLU A 70 -17.48 -0.69 -10.84
C GLU A 70 -18.25 -0.11 -9.64
N GLU A 71 -18.65 -0.96 -8.71
CA GLU A 71 -19.38 -0.54 -7.50
C GLU A 71 -18.52 0.36 -6.61
N LEU A 72 -17.26 -0.02 -6.36
CA LEU A 72 -16.35 0.72 -5.49
C LEU A 72 -15.99 2.10 -6.07
N VAL A 73 -15.81 2.18 -7.38
CA VAL A 73 -15.53 3.46 -8.05
C VAL A 73 -16.77 4.34 -8.08
N SER A 74 -17.94 3.78 -8.44
CA SER A 74 -19.21 4.55 -8.50
C SER A 74 -19.65 5.06 -7.13
N SER A 75 -19.38 4.31 -6.06
CA SER A 75 -19.64 4.75 -4.68
C SER A 75 -18.59 5.73 -4.13
N GLY A 76 -17.50 5.98 -4.84
CA GLY A 76 -16.41 6.83 -4.40
C GLY A 76 -15.48 6.18 -3.37
N MET A 77 -15.64 4.89 -3.08
CA MET A 77 -14.77 4.17 -2.13
C MET A 77 -13.39 3.89 -2.70
N LEU A 78 -13.25 3.81 -4.03
CA LEU A 78 -11.99 3.62 -4.73
C LEU A 78 -11.83 4.67 -5.83
N SER A 79 -10.67 5.29 -5.86
CA SER A 79 -10.23 6.15 -6.97
C SER A 79 -8.77 5.91 -7.29
N ALA A 80 -8.32 6.37 -8.45
CA ALA A 80 -6.91 6.29 -8.84
C ALA A 80 -6.39 7.63 -9.34
N THR A 81 -5.09 7.88 -9.22
CA THR A 81 -4.44 9.11 -9.66
C THR A 81 -2.98 8.90 -10.03
N THR A 82 -2.48 9.74 -10.95
CA THR A 82 -1.04 9.89 -11.20
C THR A 82 -0.42 11.01 -10.36
N ASP A 83 -1.24 11.78 -9.65
CA ASP A 83 -0.80 12.89 -8.81
C ASP A 83 -0.39 12.41 -7.42
N PHE A 84 0.91 12.27 -7.20
CA PHE A 84 1.48 11.87 -5.93
C PHE A 84 1.37 12.95 -4.84
N SER A 85 0.99 14.19 -5.15
CA SER A 85 0.72 15.20 -4.12
C SER A 85 -0.42 14.76 -3.19
N ARG A 86 -1.33 13.93 -3.68
CA ARG A 86 -2.42 13.33 -2.91
C ARG A 86 -2.00 12.28 -1.87
N VAL A 87 -0.71 11.97 -1.77
CA VAL A 87 -0.17 11.16 -0.66
C VAL A 87 -0.50 11.79 0.70
N CYS A 88 -0.60 13.12 0.76
CA CYS A 88 -1.02 13.79 2.00
C CYS A 88 -2.48 13.52 2.42
N ASP A 89 -3.31 12.94 1.53
CA ASP A 89 -4.71 12.60 1.80
C ASP A 89 -4.87 11.19 2.40
N VAL A 90 -3.78 10.41 2.49
CA VAL A 90 -3.84 9.02 2.98
C VAL A 90 -3.07 8.83 4.28
N ASP A 91 -3.63 8.02 5.17
CA ASP A 91 -2.98 7.65 6.44
C ASP A 91 -2.06 6.43 6.28
N PHE A 92 -2.38 5.53 5.38
CA PHE A 92 -1.63 4.31 5.09
C PHE A 92 -1.29 4.24 3.60
N ILE A 93 -0.07 3.88 3.25
CA ILE A 93 0.32 3.63 1.86
C ILE A 93 1.12 2.34 1.72
N ALA A 94 0.63 1.42 0.88
CA ALA A 94 1.33 0.21 0.47
C ALA A 94 2.11 0.46 -0.83
N ILE A 95 3.39 0.08 -0.87
CA ILE A 95 4.22 0.13 -2.07
C ILE A 95 4.21 -1.26 -2.71
N CYS A 96 3.51 -1.38 -3.85
CA CYS A 96 3.26 -2.62 -4.60
C CYS A 96 3.82 -2.54 -6.03
N VAL A 97 4.93 -1.86 -6.20
CA VAL A 97 5.57 -1.69 -7.51
C VAL A 97 6.37 -2.93 -7.92
N PRO A 98 6.55 -3.18 -9.23
CA PRO A 98 7.32 -4.33 -9.69
C PRO A 98 8.80 -4.24 -9.28
N THR A 99 9.42 -5.42 -9.09
CA THR A 99 10.86 -5.59 -8.86
C THR A 99 11.41 -6.62 -9.85
N PRO A 100 11.47 -6.28 -11.15
CA PRO A 100 11.97 -7.21 -12.17
C PRO A 100 13.44 -7.54 -11.91
N LEU A 101 13.89 -8.65 -12.47
CA LEU A 101 15.31 -8.97 -12.46
C LEU A 101 16.04 -8.15 -13.55
N ASP A 102 17.18 -7.60 -13.19
CA ASP A 102 18.09 -6.95 -14.12
C ASP A 102 18.84 -7.99 -14.99
N LYS A 103 19.72 -7.52 -15.90
CA LYS A 103 20.56 -8.36 -16.75
C LYS A 103 21.55 -9.24 -15.98
N HIS A 104 21.77 -8.96 -14.70
CA HIS A 104 22.64 -9.72 -13.79
C HIS A 104 21.84 -10.63 -12.85
N GLN A 105 20.53 -10.78 -13.09
CA GLN A 105 19.59 -11.53 -12.22
C GLN A 105 19.51 -10.98 -10.79
N GLN A 106 19.76 -9.67 -10.63
CA GLN A 106 19.54 -8.97 -9.37
C GLN A 106 18.20 -8.24 -9.41
N PRO A 107 17.45 -8.14 -8.30
CA PRO A 107 16.22 -7.35 -8.24
C PRO A 107 16.48 -5.89 -8.59
N ASP A 108 15.81 -5.37 -9.61
CA ASP A 108 15.82 -3.95 -9.92
C ASP A 108 14.87 -3.21 -8.96
N ILE A 109 15.46 -2.55 -7.99
CA ILE A 109 14.73 -1.78 -6.96
C ILE A 109 14.51 -0.32 -7.34
N SER A 110 14.77 0.08 -8.59
CA SER A 110 14.59 1.46 -9.04
C SER A 110 13.15 1.92 -8.85
N TYR A 111 12.18 1.08 -9.18
CA TYR A 111 10.75 1.40 -8.97
C TYR A 111 10.40 1.62 -7.50
N VAL A 112 10.96 0.81 -6.61
CA VAL A 112 10.76 0.96 -5.15
C VAL A 112 11.37 2.28 -4.68
N ARG A 113 12.62 2.57 -5.08
CA ARG A 113 13.31 3.81 -4.75
C ARG A 113 12.54 5.04 -5.25
N ASP A 114 12.16 5.05 -6.51
CA ASP A 114 11.55 6.22 -7.16
C ASP A 114 10.14 6.47 -6.59
N SER A 115 9.37 5.41 -6.32
CA SER A 115 8.09 5.51 -5.62
C SER A 115 8.26 6.04 -4.19
N THR A 116 9.27 5.55 -3.47
CA THR A 116 9.57 6.02 -2.11
C THR A 116 9.91 7.51 -2.10
N ILE A 117 10.71 7.99 -3.06
CA ILE A 117 11.05 9.42 -3.21
C ILE A 117 9.79 10.25 -3.53
N ALA A 118 8.91 9.74 -4.40
CA ALA A 118 7.67 10.44 -4.74
C ALA A 118 6.74 10.55 -3.52
N ILE A 119 6.61 9.48 -2.74
CA ILE A 119 5.82 9.45 -1.50
C ILE A 119 6.41 10.39 -0.45
N ALA A 120 7.72 10.35 -0.25
CA ALA A 120 8.42 11.13 0.79
C ALA A 120 8.13 12.63 0.70
N LYS A 121 8.03 13.18 -0.51
CA LYS A 121 7.77 14.61 -0.76
C LYS A 121 6.44 15.11 -0.18
N HIS A 122 5.49 14.22 0.01
CA HIS A 122 4.12 14.52 0.41
C HIS A 122 3.68 13.74 1.65
N LEU A 123 4.62 13.02 2.29
CA LEU A 123 4.37 12.26 3.51
C LEU A 123 4.01 13.20 4.66
N THR A 124 3.00 12.86 5.41
CA THR A 124 2.53 13.65 6.55
C THR A 124 2.77 12.94 7.87
N ARG A 125 2.74 13.70 8.96
CA ARG A 125 2.83 13.12 10.30
C ARG A 125 1.62 12.23 10.59
N GLY A 126 1.89 11.04 11.14
CA GLY A 126 0.87 10.03 11.39
C GLY A 126 0.69 9.03 10.24
N SER A 127 1.44 9.17 9.15
CA SER A 127 1.37 8.21 8.04
C SER A 127 1.99 6.85 8.40
N ILE A 128 1.49 5.81 7.74
CA ILE A 128 2.03 4.46 7.75
C ILE A 128 2.49 4.11 6.33
N VAL A 129 3.75 3.73 6.16
CA VAL A 129 4.29 3.24 4.88
C VAL A 129 4.64 1.77 5.00
N VAL A 130 4.17 0.94 4.08
CA VAL A 130 4.48 -0.50 4.05
C VAL A 130 4.99 -0.90 2.68
N LEU A 131 6.17 -1.52 2.65
CA LEU A 131 6.69 -2.13 1.44
C LEU A 131 6.09 -3.54 1.29
N GLU A 132 5.38 -3.77 0.19
CA GLU A 132 4.84 -5.11 -0.17
C GLU A 132 5.59 -5.75 -1.34
N SER A 133 6.35 -4.96 -2.10
CA SER A 133 7.18 -5.48 -3.20
C SER A 133 8.22 -6.47 -2.71
N THR A 134 8.48 -7.51 -3.50
CA THR A 134 9.55 -8.48 -3.22
C THR A 134 10.92 -7.82 -3.34
N THR A 135 11.72 -7.91 -2.28
CA THR A 135 13.07 -7.30 -2.22
C THR A 135 14.02 -8.19 -1.42
N TYR A 136 15.27 -7.73 -1.28
CA TYR A 136 16.28 -8.36 -0.43
C TYR A 136 16.16 -7.88 1.02
N PRO A 137 16.70 -8.66 2.00
CA PRO A 137 16.72 -8.25 3.41
C PRO A 137 17.43 -6.90 3.61
N GLY A 138 16.89 -6.06 4.49
CA GLY A 138 17.45 -4.75 4.80
C GLY A 138 16.85 -3.60 3.98
N THR A 139 16.19 -3.84 2.85
CA THR A 139 15.65 -2.78 1.96
C THR A 139 14.81 -1.75 2.71
N THR A 140 13.98 -2.16 3.66
CA THR A 140 13.13 -1.25 4.44
C THR A 140 13.94 -0.29 5.31
N GLU A 141 14.98 -0.79 5.99
CA GLU A 141 15.79 0.01 6.90
C GLU A 141 16.91 0.79 6.18
N GLU A 142 17.52 0.18 5.17
CA GLU A 142 18.71 0.71 4.51
C GLU A 142 18.39 1.63 3.32
N LEU A 143 17.22 1.42 2.67
CA LEU A 143 16.81 2.21 1.52
C LEU A 143 15.59 3.08 1.84
N LEU A 144 14.44 2.48 2.24
CA LEU A 144 13.19 3.24 2.37
C LEU A 144 13.27 4.27 3.50
N LYS A 145 13.72 3.84 4.68
CA LYS A 145 13.78 4.72 5.85
C LYS A 145 14.56 6.01 5.59
N PRO A 146 15.82 5.99 5.12
CA PRO A 146 16.54 7.23 4.85
C PRO A 146 15.89 8.08 3.77
N LEU A 147 15.38 7.50 2.69
CA LEU A 147 14.68 8.26 1.64
C LEU A 147 13.41 8.95 2.15
N LEU A 148 12.63 8.26 2.98
CA LEU A 148 11.43 8.84 3.58
C LEU A 148 11.79 9.96 4.57
N GLU A 149 12.79 9.75 5.43
CA GLU A 149 13.22 10.76 6.40
C GLU A 149 13.83 11.99 5.72
N GLU A 150 14.69 11.80 4.71
CA GLU A 150 15.31 12.92 3.97
C GLU A 150 14.28 13.70 3.14
N GLY A 151 13.38 13.00 2.46
CA GLY A 151 12.40 13.63 1.56
C GLY A 151 11.27 14.34 2.28
N SER A 152 10.86 13.87 3.47
CA SER A 152 9.77 14.45 4.26
C SER A 152 10.22 15.35 5.39
N GLY A 153 11.46 15.21 5.88
CA GLY A 153 11.92 15.83 7.12
C GLY A 153 11.37 15.20 8.40
N LEU A 154 10.57 14.13 8.27
CA LEU A 154 9.94 13.42 9.38
C LEU A 154 10.84 12.30 9.91
N LYS A 155 10.56 11.80 11.12
CA LYS A 155 11.33 10.73 11.77
C LYS A 155 10.53 9.44 11.89
N CYS A 156 11.08 8.36 11.36
CA CYS A 156 10.50 7.02 11.47
C CYS A 156 10.39 6.57 12.94
N GLY A 157 9.24 6.01 13.30
CA GLY A 157 8.92 5.58 14.66
C GLY A 157 8.41 6.69 15.59
N THR A 158 8.58 7.96 15.18
CA THR A 158 8.10 9.14 15.96
C THR A 158 7.01 9.89 15.21
N ASP A 159 7.24 10.18 13.92
CA ASP A 159 6.33 10.98 13.10
C ASP A 159 5.57 10.15 12.08
N PHE A 160 6.11 9.01 11.69
CA PHE A 160 5.44 8.04 10.81
C PHE A 160 5.90 6.61 11.14
N TYR A 161 5.12 5.62 10.72
CA TYR A 161 5.47 4.20 10.84
C TYR A 161 5.92 3.62 9.51
N LEU A 162 6.91 2.72 9.57
CA LEU A 162 7.45 2.02 8.39
C LEU A 162 7.50 0.53 8.65
N GLY A 163 6.94 -0.24 7.71
CA GLY A 163 6.91 -1.69 7.78
C GLY A 163 7.15 -2.40 6.46
N PHE A 164 7.14 -3.71 6.55
CA PHE A 164 7.28 -4.65 5.44
C PHE A 164 6.30 -5.80 5.58
N SER A 165 5.61 -6.13 4.50
CA SER A 165 4.74 -7.29 4.42
C SER A 165 4.89 -7.93 3.05
N PRO A 166 5.74 -8.97 2.89
CA PRO A 166 5.99 -9.59 1.60
C PRO A 166 4.70 -10.15 1.00
N GLU A 167 4.48 -9.86 -0.27
CA GLU A 167 3.33 -10.41 -0.98
C GLU A 167 3.49 -11.91 -1.18
N ARG A 168 2.37 -12.63 -1.05
CA ARG A 168 2.28 -14.09 -1.16
C ARG A 168 1.28 -14.53 -2.22
N ILE A 169 0.80 -13.61 -3.06
CA ILE A 169 -0.14 -13.94 -4.14
C ILE A 169 0.58 -14.82 -5.16
N ASP A 170 -0.08 -15.93 -5.50
CA ASP A 170 0.22 -16.79 -6.63
C ASP A 170 -0.84 -16.49 -7.71
N PRO A 171 -0.52 -15.70 -8.75
CA PRO A 171 -1.50 -15.27 -9.74
C PRO A 171 -2.21 -16.46 -10.40
N GLY A 172 -3.55 -16.42 -10.42
CA GLY A 172 -4.36 -17.49 -10.98
C GLY A 172 -4.61 -18.68 -10.03
N ASN A 173 -4.15 -18.64 -8.79
CA ASN A 173 -4.45 -19.66 -7.80
C ASN A 173 -5.92 -19.56 -7.36
N LEU A 174 -6.65 -20.68 -7.50
CA LEU A 174 -8.08 -20.72 -7.17
C LEU A 174 -8.37 -20.92 -5.67
N ILE A 175 -7.39 -21.40 -4.91
CA ILE A 175 -7.54 -21.77 -3.49
C ILE A 175 -7.01 -20.67 -2.59
N TYR A 176 -5.76 -20.20 -2.84
CA TYR A 176 -5.11 -19.19 -2.03
C TYR A 176 -5.29 -17.81 -2.67
N LYS A 177 -5.99 -16.94 -1.96
CA LYS A 177 -6.27 -15.55 -2.35
C LYS A 177 -5.70 -14.60 -1.30
N THR A 178 -5.64 -13.32 -1.61
CA THR A 178 -5.20 -12.28 -0.67
C THR A 178 -5.92 -12.36 0.68
N SER A 179 -7.20 -12.69 0.66
CA SER A 179 -8.06 -12.75 1.85
C SER A 179 -7.87 -13.97 2.76
N ASN A 180 -7.26 -15.06 2.28
CA ASN A 180 -7.09 -16.30 3.04
C ASN A 180 -5.65 -16.80 3.17
N THR A 181 -4.68 -16.04 2.66
CA THR A 181 -3.27 -16.37 2.77
C THR A 181 -2.67 -15.69 4.00
N PRO A 182 -2.01 -16.44 4.92
CA PRO A 182 -1.35 -15.82 6.07
C PRO A 182 -0.31 -14.78 5.63
N LYS A 183 -0.40 -13.57 6.18
CA LYS A 183 0.57 -12.51 5.93
C LYS A 183 1.60 -12.42 7.06
N VAL A 184 2.87 -12.23 6.68
CA VAL A 184 3.94 -11.87 7.60
C VAL A 184 4.05 -10.36 7.62
N VAL A 185 4.06 -9.78 8.81
CA VAL A 185 4.19 -8.34 9.01
C VAL A 185 5.40 -8.05 9.89
N GLY A 186 6.29 -7.21 9.41
CA GLY A 186 7.40 -6.65 10.18
C GLY A 186 7.35 -5.12 10.13
N ALA A 187 7.93 -4.46 11.13
CA ALA A 187 8.02 -3.00 11.14
C ALA A 187 9.18 -2.51 12.02
N ILE A 188 9.52 -1.24 11.87
CA ILE A 188 10.54 -0.58 12.69
C ILE A 188 9.89 -0.06 13.99
N GLY A 189 10.08 -0.82 15.07
CA GLY A 189 9.53 -0.50 16.39
C GLY A 189 8.22 -1.25 16.71
N ALA A 190 8.02 -1.53 18.02
CA ALA A 190 6.90 -2.35 18.50
C ALA A 190 5.52 -1.73 18.20
N ASP A 191 5.38 -0.41 18.36
CA ASP A 191 4.12 0.29 18.08
C ASP A 191 3.74 0.22 16.59
N ALA A 192 4.74 0.32 15.70
CA ALA A 192 4.54 0.19 14.28
C ALA A 192 4.07 -1.23 13.90
N VAL A 193 4.68 -2.27 14.47
CA VAL A 193 4.26 -3.66 14.25
C VAL A 193 2.80 -3.86 14.64
N GLU A 194 2.40 -3.38 15.82
CA GLU A 194 1.03 -3.55 16.32
C GLU A 194 0.01 -2.85 15.41
N VAL A 195 0.28 -1.57 15.06
CA VAL A 195 -0.64 -0.79 14.20
C VAL A 195 -0.75 -1.39 12.82
N ILE A 196 0.37 -1.74 12.17
CA ILE A 196 0.37 -2.32 10.82
C ILE A 196 -0.31 -3.69 10.83
N ALA A 197 -0.03 -4.53 11.85
CA ALA A 197 -0.73 -5.81 12.00
C ALA A 197 -2.25 -5.62 12.11
N MET A 198 -2.72 -4.62 12.86
CA MET A 198 -4.16 -4.30 12.95
C MET A 198 -4.76 -3.88 11.62
N VAL A 199 -4.03 -3.13 10.76
CA VAL A 199 -4.50 -2.80 9.41
C VAL A 199 -4.78 -4.09 8.63
N TYR A 200 -3.84 -5.03 8.61
CA TYR A 200 -4.02 -6.30 7.88
C TYR A 200 -5.09 -7.20 8.51
N LEU A 201 -5.14 -7.30 9.84
CA LEU A 201 -6.18 -8.06 10.53
C LEU A 201 -7.59 -7.51 10.28
N SER A 202 -7.72 -6.21 10.06
CA SER A 202 -9.00 -5.58 9.74
C SER A 202 -9.52 -5.92 8.33
N LEU A 203 -8.67 -6.49 7.48
CA LEU A 203 -8.99 -6.97 6.12
C LEU A 203 -9.28 -8.47 6.08
N ILE A 204 -8.85 -9.21 7.10
CA ILE A 204 -9.05 -10.65 7.19
C ILE A 204 -10.19 -10.86 8.17
N HIS A 205 -11.33 -11.38 7.71
CA HIS A 205 -12.35 -11.88 8.61
C HIS A 205 -11.80 -13.12 9.35
N ILE A 206 -11.36 -12.91 10.57
CA ILE A 206 -11.10 -14.01 11.50
C ILE A 206 -12.41 -14.36 12.18
#